data_2acf12973848f42ed36d5c1672d9bd4a
#
_entry.id   2acf12973848f42ed36d5c1672d9bd4a
#
_cell.length_a   1.000
_cell.length_b   1.000
_cell.length_c   1.000
_cell.angle_alpha   90.00
_cell.angle_beta   90.00
_cell.angle_gamma   90.00
#
_symmetry.space_group_name_H-M   'P 1'
#
loop_
_entity.id
_entity.type
_entity.pdbx_description
1 polymer ?
#
loop_
_entity_poly.entity_id
_entity_poly.type
_entity_poly.pdbx_seq_one_letter_code
_entity_poly.pdbx_strand_id
1 'polypeptide(L)'
;MTNPDTIRLAAVQAAPVFLDLDATLDKACRLLEEAAAAEANLAVFPEAFLSGYPVWVWFIPSGHTHPLRELYARLHAASVAIPGPEVERLSRAAAEHGIAVAMGVNERNAEASDTTLYNTLLYIGPDGTVLGRHRKFVPTAGERLVWGRGDGSDLEVYTLPFGRLGGLICWENYMPLARYTLSAWGEQIHVAPTWDRGEPWLSTMRHVAKEGRCFVVGVCQAFHMDDIPDELPLKDAYLGEQEGWLNPGQSVIVDPDGRIVAGPLTEEEGILFADVEPHQLVGPRWQLDSAGHYARPDVFELRFHRRATPMLRVVDDHEEENEPRDDHQDDHEDDHQDVHEDEHEDTHEEGPGQSGPEPV
;
A
#
# COMPACT_ATOMS: atom_id res chain seq x y z
N MET A 1 0.26 30.76 5.09
CA MET A 1 -0.56 30.02 6.06
C MET A 1 0.41 29.46 7.09
N THR A 2 0.25 29.80 8.35
CA THR A 2 1.07 29.26 9.43
C THR A 2 0.71 27.78 9.59
N ASN A 3 1.73 26.91 9.54
CA ASN A 3 1.56 25.49 9.82
C ASN A 3 0.94 25.37 11.22
N PRO A 4 -0.19 24.67 11.41
CA PRO A 4 -0.75 24.53 12.74
C PRO A 4 0.27 23.83 13.65
N ASP A 5 0.41 24.29 14.89
CA ASP A 5 1.32 23.68 15.84
C ASP A 5 0.94 22.22 16.14
N THR A 6 -0.34 21.89 15.97
CA THR A 6 -0.91 20.56 16.20
C THR A 6 -1.68 20.09 14.98
N ILE A 7 -1.51 18.81 14.59
CA ILE A 7 -2.21 18.13 13.52
C ILE A 7 -3.06 17.03 14.16
N ARG A 8 -4.35 16.98 13.84
CA ARG A 8 -5.20 15.85 14.19
C ARG A 8 -5.30 14.87 13.02
N LEU A 9 -4.83 13.65 13.25
CA LEU A 9 -4.91 12.52 12.33
C LEU A 9 -6.12 11.66 12.67
N ALA A 10 -6.86 11.20 11.65
CA ALA A 10 -8.00 10.30 11.80
C ALA A 10 -7.73 9.01 11.02
N ALA A 11 -7.72 7.86 11.73
CA ALA A 11 -7.68 6.53 11.14
C ALA A 11 -9.09 5.95 11.14
N VAL A 12 -9.70 5.83 9.97
CA VAL A 12 -11.08 5.38 9.78
C VAL A 12 -11.11 3.87 9.65
N GLN A 13 -11.42 3.16 10.72
CA GLN A 13 -11.65 1.72 10.70
C GLN A 13 -13.11 1.43 10.40
N ALA A 14 -13.41 0.97 9.20
CA ALA A 14 -14.76 0.63 8.79
C ALA A 14 -14.76 -0.45 7.71
N ALA A 15 -15.86 -1.22 7.62
CA ALA A 15 -16.15 -2.05 6.46
C ALA A 15 -16.78 -1.20 5.34
N PRO A 16 -16.56 -1.54 4.06
CA PRO A 16 -17.37 -1.02 2.96
C PRO A 16 -18.79 -1.62 3.02
N VAL A 17 -19.72 -1.05 2.26
CA VAL A 17 -20.90 -1.81 1.82
C VAL A 17 -20.41 -2.69 0.65
N PHE A 18 -20.22 -3.99 0.91
CA PHE A 18 -19.43 -4.87 0.07
C PHE A 18 -19.97 -4.97 -1.36
N LEU A 19 -19.14 -4.63 -2.34
CA LEU A 19 -19.46 -4.57 -3.78
C LEU A 19 -20.59 -3.61 -4.16
N ASP A 20 -20.94 -2.66 -3.28
CA ASP A 20 -21.85 -1.55 -3.56
C ASP A 20 -21.09 -0.22 -3.48
N LEU A 21 -20.75 0.33 -4.65
CA LEU A 21 -19.95 1.54 -4.75
C LEU A 21 -20.68 2.76 -4.22
N ASP A 22 -21.96 2.92 -4.59
CA ASP A 22 -22.74 4.10 -4.22
C ASP A 22 -22.98 4.17 -2.70
N ALA A 23 -23.37 3.04 -2.11
CA ALA A 23 -23.58 2.95 -0.66
C ALA A 23 -22.27 3.11 0.12
N THR A 24 -21.16 2.58 -0.39
CA THR A 24 -19.83 2.76 0.22
C THR A 24 -19.38 4.22 0.13
N LEU A 25 -19.60 4.86 -0.99
CA LEU A 25 -19.28 6.29 -1.20
C LEU A 25 -20.11 7.20 -0.27
N ASP A 26 -21.41 6.88 -0.08
CA ASP A 26 -22.26 7.55 0.91
C ASP A 26 -21.70 7.37 2.33
N LYS A 27 -21.28 6.15 2.68
CA LYS A 27 -20.64 5.86 3.97
C LYS A 27 -19.32 6.62 4.12
N ALA A 28 -18.48 6.64 3.09
CA ALA A 28 -17.21 7.37 3.09
C ALA A 28 -17.42 8.87 3.35
N CYS A 29 -18.38 9.49 2.69
CA CYS A 29 -18.70 10.92 2.89
C CYS A 29 -19.18 11.20 4.32
N ARG A 30 -20.02 10.33 4.92
CA ARG A 30 -20.45 10.50 6.33
C ARG A 30 -19.28 10.36 7.31
N LEU A 31 -18.41 9.36 7.11
CA LEU A 31 -17.22 9.17 7.96
C LEU A 31 -16.22 10.34 7.82
N LEU A 32 -16.14 10.93 6.64
CA LEU A 32 -15.33 12.12 6.39
C LEU A 32 -15.91 13.35 7.12
N GLU A 33 -17.23 13.55 7.08
CA GLU A 33 -17.93 14.58 7.85
C GLU A 33 -17.70 14.40 9.37
N GLU A 34 -17.79 13.16 9.87
CA GLU A 34 -17.53 12.83 11.28
C GLU A 34 -16.07 13.15 11.67
N ALA A 35 -15.09 12.76 10.85
CA ALA A 35 -13.69 13.09 11.08
C ALA A 35 -13.45 14.61 11.09
N ALA A 36 -14.07 15.34 10.16
CA ALA A 36 -13.97 16.79 10.07
C ALA A 36 -14.66 17.49 11.25
N ALA A 37 -15.80 16.99 11.72
CA ALA A 37 -16.48 17.50 12.93
C ALA A 37 -15.64 17.33 14.20
N ALA A 38 -14.74 16.34 14.22
CA ALA A 38 -13.72 16.17 15.24
C ALA A 38 -12.44 16.98 14.99
N GLU A 39 -12.47 17.93 14.03
CA GLU A 39 -11.34 18.81 13.66
C GLU A 39 -10.11 18.08 13.12
N ALA A 40 -10.29 16.92 12.46
CA ALA A 40 -9.19 16.21 11.83
C ALA A 40 -8.66 16.97 10.60
N ASN A 41 -7.34 16.99 10.43
CA ASN A 41 -6.69 17.56 9.25
C ASN A 41 -6.52 16.53 8.10
N LEU A 42 -6.46 15.25 8.47
CA LEU A 42 -6.29 14.12 7.55
C LEU A 42 -7.20 12.96 7.99
N ALA A 43 -7.99 12.43 7.06
CA ALA A 43 -8.70 11.17 7.22
C ALA A 43 -8.07 10.10 6.32
N VAL A 44 -7.71 8.96 6.92
CA VAL A 44 -7.13 7.81 6.23
C VAL A 44 -8.11 6.65 6.24
N PHE A 45 -8.44 6.14 5.07
CA PHE A 45 -9.36 5.02 4.86
C PHE A 45 -8.60 3.73 4.55
N PRO A 46 -9.19 2.54 4.80
CA PRO A 46 -8.55 1.26 4.57
C PRO A 46 -8.18 0.98 3.11
N GLU A 47 -7.31 -0.03 2.91
CA GLU A 47 -7.00 -0.64 1.62
C GLU A 47 -8.28 -1.06 0.89
N ALA A 48 -8.41 -0.68 -0.41
CA ALA A 48 -9.53 -1.03 -1.27
C ALA A 48 -10.91 -0.75 -0.62
N PHE A 49 -11.03 0.34 0.17
CA PHE A 49 -12.25 0.65 0.90
C PHE A 49 -13.43 0.89 -0.04
N LEU A 50 -13.24 1.70 -1.10
CA LEU A 50 -14.30 1.83 -2.10
C LEU A 50 -14.47 0.51 -2.83
N SER A 51 -15.65 -0.08 -2.66
CA SER A 51 -16.15 -1.36 -3.17
C SER A 51 -15.69 -2.60 -2.41
N GLY A 52 -14.68 -2.51 -1.56
CA GLY A 52 -14.23 -3.60 -0.69
C GLY A 52 -13.01 -4.35 -1.19
N TYR A 53 -12.32 -4.94 -0.25
CA TYR A 53 -11.20 -5.84 -0.51
C TYR A 53 -11.72 -7.17 -1.07
N PRO A 54 -11.10 -7.75 -2.12
CA PRO A 54 -11.55 -8.99 -2.76
C PRO A 54 -11.27 -10.23 -1.91
N VAL A 55 -11.96 -10.37 -0.78
CA VAL A 55 -11.72 -11.43 0.23
C VAL A 55 -11.70 -12.84 -0.34
N TRP A 56 -12.42 -13.10 -1.42
CA TRP A 56 -12.51 -14.41 -2.08
C TRP A 56 -11.19 -14.96 -2.60
N VAL A 57 -10.19 -14.09 -2.82
CA VAL A 57 -8.86 -14.52 -3.29
C VAL A 57 -8.14 -15.45 -2.31
N TRP A 58 -8.58 -15.48 -1.05
CA TRP A 58 -8.05 -16.33 0.01
C TRP A 58 -8.81 -17.64 0.19
N PHE A 59 -10.03 -17.73 -0.37
CA PHE A 59 -10.94 -18.86 -0.12
C PHE A 59 -11.28 -19.64 -1.37
N ILE A 60 -11.37 -18.99 -2.53
CA ILE A 60 -11.71 -19.66 -3.79
C ILE A 60 -10.43 -20.15 -4.47
N PRO A 61 -10.28 -21.47 -4.73
CA PRO A 61 -9.16 -21.99 -5.51
C PRO A 61 -9.11 -21.38 -6.91
N SER A 62 -7.89 -21.03 -7.37
CA SER A 62 -7.69 -20.34 -8.65
C SER A 62 -8.23 -21.10 -9.89
N GLY A 63 -8.41 -22.43 -9.77
CA GLY A 63 -9.03 -23.26 -10.81
C GLY A 63 -10.56 -23.13 -10.90
N HIS A 64 -11.23 -22.55 -9.90
CA HIS A 64 -12.68 -22.33 -9.89
C HIS A 64 -13.03 -21.04 -10.64
N THR A 65 -12.82 -21.04 -11.94
CA THR A 65 -12.87 -19.84 -12.78
C THR A 65 -14.25 -19.18 -12.86
N HIS A 66 -15.35 -19.96 -12.77
CA HIS A 66 -16.71 -19.40 -12.91
C HIS A 66 -17.03 -18.40 -11.78
N PRO A 67 -16.97 -18.75 -10.47
CA PRO A 67 -17.24 -17.79 -9.40
C PRO A 67 -16.20 -16.66 -9.36
N LEU A 68 -14.93 -16.92 -9.68
CA LEU A 68 -13.91 -15.87 -9.74
C LEU A 68 -14.23 -14.81 -10.80
N ARG A 69 -14.70 -15.24 -11.97
CA ARG A 69 -15.09 -14.31 -13.07
C ARG A 69 -16.32 -13.49 -12.71
N GLU A 70 -17.28 -14.10 -12.03
CA GLU A 70 -18.49 -13.39 -11.58
C GLU A 70 -18.13 -12.32 -10.52
N LEU A 71 -17.38 -12.70 -9.49
CA LEU A 71 -16.95 -11.76 -8.43
C LEU A 71 -16.06 -10.66 -8.98
N TYR A 72 -15.16 -10.99 -9.91
CA TYR A 72 -14.34 -9.98 -10.60
C TYR A 72 -15.21 -8.98 -11.39
N ALA A 73 -16.22 -9.46 -12.13
CA ALA A 73 -17.11 -8.61 -12.90
C ALA A 73 -17.92 -7.67 -12.00
N ARG A 74 -18.38 -8.14 -10.84
CA ARG A 74 -19.07 -7.32 -9.82
C ARG A 74 -18.13 -6.27 -9.23
N LEU A 75 -16.90 -6.66 -8.84
CA LEU A 75 -15.91 -5.71 -8.34
C LEU A 75 -15.56 -4.66 -9.39
N HIS A 76 -15.36 -5.08 -10.65
CA HIS A 76 -15.08 -4.17 -11.75
C HIS A 76 -16.21 -3.15 -11.95
N ALA A 77 -17.47 -3.59 -11.93
CA ALA A 77 -18.63 -2.71 -12.04
C ALA A 77 -18.72 -1.70 -10.88
N ALA A 78 -18.24 -2.09 -9.70
CA ALA A 78 -18.20 -1.27 -8.50
C ALA A 78 -16.87 -0.51 -8.31
N SER A 79 -15.96 -0.54 -9.29
CA SER A 79 -14.65 0.14 -9.21
C SER A 79 -14.68 1.52 -9.83
N VAL A 80 -13.76 2.39 -9.40
CA VAL A 80 -13.71 3.80 -9.83
C VAL A 80 -12.71 4.04 -10.96
N ALA A 81 -12.97 5.02 -11.81
CA ALA A 81 -11.96 5.61 -12.68
C ALA A 81 -11.33 6.83 -12.00
N ILE A 82 -10.05 7.09 -12.28
CA ILE A 82 -9.35 8.29 -11.80
C ILE A 82 -8.77 9.02 -13.02
N PRO A 83 -9.32 10.20 -13.40
CA PRO A 83 -10.47 10.90 -12.81
C PRO A 83 -11.81 10.20 -13.08
N GLY A 84 -12.83 10.48 -12.24
CA GLY A 84 -14.16 9.93 -12.37
C GLY A 84 -15.17 10.60 -11.41
N PRO A 85 -16.47 10.38 -11.62
CA PRO A 85 -17.53 11.08 -10.86
C PRO A 85 -17.49 10.76 -9.36
N GLU A 86 -17.07 9.57 -8.96
CA GLU A 86 -16.95 9.15 -7.58
C GLU A 86 -15.80 9.91 -6.89
N VAL A 87 -14.67 10.06 -7.60
CA VAL A 87 -13.52 10.85 -7.14
C VAL A 87 -13.89 12.31 -7.02
N GLU A 88 -14.64 12.87 -7.99
CA GLU A 88 -15.16 14.23 -7.91
C GLU A 88 -16.08 14.45 -6.71
N ARG A 89 -16.88 13.44 -6.35
CA ARG A 89 -17.75 13.50 -5.17
C ARG A 89 -16.93 13.53 -3.88
N LEU A 90 -15.91 12.68 -3.75
CA LEU A 90 -14.97 12.71 -2.61
C LEU A 90 -14.23 14.05 -2.54
N SER A 91 -13.75 14.56 -3.68
CA SER A 91 -13.09 15.86 -3.78
C SER A 91 -13.96 17.00 -3.27
N ARG A 92 -15.25 17.01 -3.65
CA ARG A 92 -16.20 18.00 -3.12
C ARG A 92 -16.39 17.88 -1.61
N ALA A 93 -16.53 16.65 -1.08
CA ALA A 93 -16.66 16.44 0.36
C ALA A 93 -15.39 16.87 1.11
N ALA A 94 -14.20 16.56 0.58
CA ALA A 94 -12.92 17.01 1.15
C ALA A 94 -12.83 18.54 1.21
N ALA A 95 -13.21 19.23 0.12
CA ALA A 95 -13.22 20.69 0.05
C ALA A 95 -14.27 21.32 0.97
N GLU A 96 -15.47 20.76 1.04
CA GLU A 96 -16.55 21.26 1.90
C GLU A 96 -16.15 21.23 3.39
N HIS A 97 -15.46 20.19 3.81
CA HIS A 97 -15.04 20.00 5.17
C HIS A 97 -13.61 20.50 5.48
N GLY A 98 -12.85 20.91 4.47
CA GLY A 98 -11.47 21.38 4.61
C GLY A 98 -10.49 20.33 5.14
N ILE A 99 -10.73 19.04 4.83
CA ILE A 99 -9.96 17.90 5.34
C ILE A 99 -9.26 17.17 4.19
N ALA A 100 -7.97 16.82 4.37
CA ALA A 100 -7.27 15.97 3.42
C ALA A 100 -7.71 14.50 3.56
N VAL A 101 -7.65 13.75 2.47
CA VAL A 101 -8.10 12.36 2.42
C VAL A 101 -7.04 11.48 1.77
N ALA A 102 -6.77 10.32 2.40
CA ALA A 102 -6.07 9.18 1.80
C ALA A 102 -7.04 8.01 1.74
N MET A 103 -7.46 7.62 0.53
CA MET A 103 -8.54 6.67 0.28
C MET A 103 -8.06 5.44 -0.48
N GLY A 104 -8.22 4.23 0.09
CA GLY A 104 -8.01 3.00 -0.66
C GLY A 104 -9.16 2.72 -1.62
N VAL A 105 -8.85 2.48 -2.89
CA VAL A 105 -9.85 2.25 -3.94
C VAL A 105 -9.48 1.08 -4.84
N ASN A 106 -10.49 0.43 -5.42
CA ASN A 106 -10.33 -0.39 -6.62
C ASN A 106 -10.41 0.53 -7.83
N GLU A 107 -9.30 0.70 -8.55
CA GLU A 107 -9.20 1.59 -9.71
C GLU A 107 -9.33 0.81 -11.01
N ARG A 108 -10.21 1.24 -11.92
CA ARG A 108 -10.28 0.73 -13.29
C ARG A 108 -9.24 1.41 -14.17
N ASN A 109 -8.58 0.62 -15.02
CA ASN A 109 -7.67 1.16 -16.03
C ASN A 109 -8.44 1.75 -17.22
N ALA A 110 -8.96 2.96 -17.04
CA ALA A 110 -9.68 3.66 -18.10
C ALA A 110 -8.77 4.15 -19.26
N GLU A 111 -7.45 4.07 -19.10
CA GLU A 111 -6.46 4.52 -20.09
C GLU A 111 -6.23 3.48 -21.21
N ALA A 112 -6.62 2.21 -21.00
CA ALA A 112 -6.38 1.12 -21.92
C ALA A 112 -7.64 0.26 -22.16
N SER A 113 -7.64 -1.00 -21.70
CA SER A 113 -8.72 -1.96 -21.95
C SER A 113 -9.98 -1.74 -21.10
N ASP A 114 -9.92 -0.87 -20.12
CA ASP A 114 -10.97 -0.63 -19.09
C ASP A 114 -11.37 -1.90 -18.32
N THR A 115 -10.53 -2.93 -18.34
CA THR A 115 -10.83 -4.21 -17.67
C THR A 115 -9.90 -4.47 -16.49
N THR A 116 -8.63 -4.07 -16.60
CA THR A 116 -7.66 -4.26 -15.52
C THR A 116 -8.00 -3.37 -14.33
N LEU A 117 -7.96 -3.99 -13.14
CA LEU A 117 -8.10 -3.29 -11.87
C LEU A 117 -6.74 -3.09 -11.21
N TYR A 118 -6.61 -2.01 -10.45
CA TYR A 118 -5.47 -1.74 -9.58
C TYR A 118 -5.94 -1.50 -8.15
N ASN A 119 -5.15 -1.95 -7.20
CA ASN A 119 -5.26 -1.54 -5.81
C ASN A 119 -4.56 -0.20 -5.67
N THR A 120 -5.32 0.83 -5.36
CA THR A 120 -4.83 2.21 -5.47
C THR A 120 -5.11 3.00 -4.19
N LEU A 121 -4.13 3.77 -3.76
CA LEU A 121 -4.24 4.76 -2.72
C LEU A 121 -4.37 6.14 -3.37
N LEU A 122 -5.54 6.75 -3.22
CA LEU A 122 -5.89 8.06 -3.77
C LEU A 122 -5.64 9.15 -2.72
N TYR A 123 -5.02 10.25 -3.11
CA TYR A 123 -4.77 11.40 -2.25
C TYR A 123 -5.54 12.63 -2.72
N ILE A 124 -6.29 13.25 -1.80
CA ILE A 124 -7.07 14.46 -2.05
C ILE A 124 -6.68 15.50 -1.01
N GLY A 125 -6.39 16.71 -1.45
CA GLY A 125 -6.08 17.86 -0.61
C GLY A 125 -7.31 18.43 0.11
N PRO A 126 -7.11 19.25 1.16
CA PRO A 126 -8.20 19.86 1.91
C PRO A 126 -9.00 20.89 1.11
N ASP A 127 -8.54 21.27 -0.07
CA ASP A 127 -9.23 22.10 -1.04
C ASP A 127 -10.01 21.29 -2.10
N GLY A 128 -10.00 19.94 -1.98
CA GLY A 128 -10.60 19.02 -2.92
C GLY A 128 -9.74 18.71 -4.16
N THR A 129 -8.54 19.26 -4.25
CA THR A 129 -7.63 18.94 -5.35
C THR A 129 -7.19 17.49 -5.25
N VAL A 130 -7.34 16.71 -6.32
CA VAL A 130 -6.70 15.39 -6.42
C VAL A 130 -5.20 15.60 -6.54
N LEU A 131 -4.46 15.27 -5.47
CA LEU A 131 -3.00 15.44 -5.41
C LEU A 131 -2.30 14.39 -6.27
N GLY A 132 -2.85 13.18 -6.30
CA GLY A 132 -2.35 12.06 -7.07
C GLY A 132 -2.84 10.74 -6.51
N ARG A 133 -2.20 9.67 -6.97
CA ARG A 133 -2.51 8.30 -6.56
C ARG A 133 -1.22 7.48 -6.45
N HIS A 134 -1.30 6.33 -5.80
CA HIS A 134 -0.27 5.31 -5.82
C HIS A 134 -0.92 3.95 -6.09
N ARG A 135 -0.59 3.31 -7.22
CA ARG A 135 -0.98 1.93 -7.55
C ARG A 135 -0.03 0.97 -6.87
N LYS A 136 -0.54 0.01 -6.10
CA LYS A 136 0.27 -1.00 -5.42
C LYS A 136 1.27 -1.66 -6.37
N PHE A 137 2.56 -1.59 -6.06
CA PHE A 137 3.62 -2.13 -6.91
C PHE A 137 3.45 -3.61 -7.17
N VAL A 138 3.15 -4.38 -6.11
CA VAL A 138 3.03 -5.83 -6.22
C VAL A 138 1.84 -6.30 -5.39
N PRO A 139 0.74 -6.73 -6.02
CA PRO A 139 -0.35 -7.40 -5.31
C PRO A 139 0.16 -8.68 -4.64
N THR A 140 -0.31 -8.94 -3.41
CA THR A 140 0.17 -10.03 -2.55
C THR A 140 -0.52 -11.34 -2.90
N ALA A 141 0.24 -12.41 -3.16
CA ALA A 141 -0.26 -13.78 -3.33
C ALA A 141 -1.55 -13.88 -4.17
N GLY A 142 -2.69 -14.22 -3.57
CA GLY A 142 -3.99 -14.34 -4.24
C GLY A 142 -4.53 -13.05 -4.85
N GLU A 143 -4.12 -11.88 -4.36
CA GLU A 143 -4.49 -10.58 -4.93
C GLU A 143 -4.13 -10.44 -6.41
N ARG A 144 -3.10 -11.18 -6.89
CA ARG A 144 -2.67 -11.21 -8.30
C ARG A 144 -3.73 -11.76 -9.24
N LEU A 145 -4.77 -12.42 -8.72
CA LEU A 145 -5.93 -12.85 -9.50
C LEU A 145 -6.87 -11.69 -9.84
N VAL A 146 -6.71 -10.55 -9.15
CA VAL A 146 -7.60 -9.39 -9.25
C VAL A 146 -6.88 -8.16 -9.76
N TRP A 147 -5.71 -7.83 -9.18
CA TRP A 147 -5.05 -6.55 -9.44
C TRP A 147 -3.79 -6.67 -10.29
N GLY A 148 -3.63 -5.72 -11.19
CA GLY A 148 -2.40 -5.45 -11.91
C GLY A 148 -1.34 -4.82 -11.01
N ARG A 149 -0.10 -4.75 -11.50
CA ARG A 149 1.03 -4.11 -10.83
C ARG A 149 1.06 -2.62 -11.15
N GLY A 150 1.33 -1.81 -10.14
CA GLY A 150 1.75 -0.42 -10.32
C GLY A 150 3.19 -0.32 -10.77
N ASP A 151 3.61 0.89 -11.13
CA ASP A 151 4.99 1.23 -11.44
C ASP A 151 5.47 2.44 -10.62
N GLY A 152 6.70 2.90 -10.86
CA GLY A 152 7.29 3.99 -10.07
C GLY A 152 6.76 5.38 -10.42
N SER A 153 5.90 5.54 -11.41
CA SER A 153 5.44 6.86 -11.86
C SER A 153 4.55 7.57 -10.85
N ASP A 154 3.83 6.79 -10.05
CA ASP A 154 2.77 7.26 -9.16
C ASP A 154 3.21 7.40 -7.68
N LEU A 155 4.38 6.86 -7.29
CA LEU A 155 4.85 7.02 -5.91
C LEU A 155 5.33 8.45 -5.69
N GLU A 156 4.78 9.13 -4.67
CA GLU A 156 5.07 10.53 -4.38
C GLU A 156 4.91 10.85 -2.89
N VAL A 157 5.54 11.95 -2.46
CA VAL A 157 5.31 12.60 -1.17
C VAL A 157 4.69 13.97 -1.42
N TYR A 158 3.46 14.16 -0.98
CA TYR A 158 2.68 15.37 -1.21
C TYR A 158 2.89 16.38 -0.10
N THR A 159 3.12 17.64 -0.45
CA THR A 159 3.21 18.73 0.51
C THR A 159 1.83 19.30 0.78
N LEU A 160 1.38 19.17 2.02
CA LEU A 160 0.12 19.70 2.54
C LEU A 160 0.39 20.87 3.51
N PRO A 161 -0.61 21.72 3.81
CA PRO A 161 -0.45 22.84 4.74
C PRO A 161 0.10 22.44 6.12
N PHE A 162 -0.10 21.18 6.51
CA PHE A 162 0.24 20.63 7.81
C PHE A 162 1.41 19.64 7.81
N GLY A 163 2.02 19.38 6.67
CA GLY A 163 3.15 18.45 6.59
C GLY A 163 3.25 17.70 5.27
N ARG A 164 4.24 16.81 5.17
CA ARG A 164 4.51 15.99 3.99
C ARG A 164 3.95 14.58 4.18
N LEU A 165 3.01 14.22 3.29
CA LEU A 165 2.23 13.00 3.31
C LEU A 165 2.73 12.03 2.24
N GLY A 166 3.05 10.81 2.62
CA GLY A 166 3.30 9.68 1.74
C GLY A 166 2.62 8.42 2.27
N GLY A 167 2.84 7.30 1.60
CA GLY A 167 2.31 6.03 2.08
C GLY A 167 2.53 4.87 1.14
N LEU A 168 2.33 3.67 1.68
CA LEU A 168 2.45 2.39 1.00
C LEU A 168 1.27 1.49 1.40
N ILE A 169 0.82 0.68 0.45
CA ILE A 169 -0.35 -0.17 0.64
C ILE A 169 0.08 -1.54 1.19
N CYS A 170 -0.42 -1.90 2.39
CA CYS A 170 -0.32 -3.25 2.95
C CYS A 170 1.13 -3.78 2.98
N TRP A 171 1.42 -4.91 2.36
CA TRP A 171 2.74 -5.55 2.36
C TRP A 171 3.83 -4.79 1.59
N GLU A 172 3.51 -3.72 0.87
CA GLU A 172 4.55 -2.80 0.40
C GLU A 172 5.35 -2.19 1.56
N ASN A 173 4.72 -2.12 2.75
CA ASN A 173 5.40 -1.70 3.97
C ASN A 173 6.52 -2.65 4.41
N TYR A 174 6.63 -3.84 3.82
CA TYR A 174 7.78 -4.74 3.96
C TYR A 174 8.86 -4.53 2.90
N MET A 175 8.69 -3.60 1.95
CA MET A 175 9.66 -3.26 0.91
C MET A 175 10.62 -2.17 1.43
N PRO A 176 11.86 -2.48 1.88
CA PRO A 176 12.73 -1.49 2.50
C PRO A 176 13.14 -0.37 1.55
N LEU A 177 13.29 -0.65 0.25
CA LEU A 177 13.65 0.36 -0.75
C LEU A 177 12.52 1.36 -0.99
N ALA A 178 11.26 0.92 -0.96
CA ALA A 178 10.10 1.81 -1.09
C ALA A 178 9.99 2.75 0.12
N ARG A 179 10.15 2.22 1.35
CA ARG A 179 10.17 3.03 2.57
C ARG A 179 11.31 4.05 2.57
N TYR A 180 12.53 3.60 2.19
CA TYR A 180 13.66 4.51 2.09
C TYR A 180 13.45 5.63 1.07
N THR A 181 12.81 5.32 -0.07
CA THR A 181 12.46 6.33 -1.08
C THR A 181 11.57 7.42 -0.50
N LEU A 182 10.51 7.07 0.22
CA LEU A 182 9.62 8.04 0.86
C LEU A 182 10.35 8.86 1.94
N SER A 183 11.18 8.21 2.76
CA SER A 183 12.03 8.91 3.75
C SER A 183 12.98 9.90 3.09
N ALA A 184 13.62 9.51 1.97
CA ALA A 184 14.53 10.37 1.20
C ALA A 184 13.80 11.58 0.57
N TRP A 185 12.52 11.45 0.26
CA TRP A 185 11.68 12.56 -0.18
C TRP A 185 11.09 13.36 0.98
N GLY A 186 11.48 13.01 2.21
CA GLY A 186 11.21 13.77 3.41
C GLY A 186 9.80 13.60 3.97
N GLU A 187 9.21 12.43 3.82
CA GLU A 187 7.94 12.06 4.42
C GLU A 187 7.90 12.39 5.92
N GLN A 188 6.77 12.90 6.40
CA GLN A 188 6.52 13.22 7.81
C GLN A 188 5.34 12.42 8.38
N ILE A 189 4.36 12.14 7.52
CA ILE A 189 3.17 11.34 7.83
C ILE A 189 3.13 10.22 6.80
N HIS A 190 3.20 8.98 7.28
CA HIS A 190 3.13 7.77 6.48
C HIS A 190 1.77 7.11 6.66
N VAL A 191 1.03 6.92 5.59
CA VAL A 191 -0.24 6.19 5.64
C VAL A 191 -0.06 4.77 5.13
N ALA A 192 -0.60 3.80 5.86
CA ALA A 192 -0.46 2.37 5.60
C ALA A 192 -1.83 1.68 5.63
N PRO A 193 -2.69 1.92 4.62
CA PRO A 193 -3.93 1.18 4.47
C PRO A 193 -3.63 -0.30 4.18
N THR A 194 -4.37 -1.20 4.83
CA THR A 194 -4.05 -2.63 4.80
C THR A 194 -5.28 -3.51 4.96
N TRP A 195 -5.15 -4.77 4.53
CA TRP A 195 -5.95 -5.92 4.95
C TRP A 195 -5.23 -6.80 5.98
N ASP A 196 -3.92 -6.57 6.21
CA ASP A 196 -3.11 -7.32 7.17
C ASP A 196 -3.43 -6.92 8.62
N ARG A 197 -3.19 -7.83 9.57
CA ARG A 197 -3.57 -7.69 10.97
C ARG A 197 -2.65 -8.49 11.89
N GLY A 198 -2.86 -8.34 13.18
CA GLY A 198 -2.14 -9.10 14.20
C GLY A 198 -0.82 -8.46 14.62
N GLU A 199 -0.17 -9.10 15.59
CA GLU A 199 1.06 -8.60 16.18
C GLU A 199 2.20 -8.34 15.17
N PRO A 200 2.42 -9.19 14.13
CA PRO A 200 3.44 -8.90 13.12
C PRO A 200 3.20 -7.58 12.38
N TRP A 201 1.93 -7.27 12.05
CA TRP A 201 1.57 -6.00 11.42
C TRP A 201 1.77 -4.80 12.35
N LEU A 202 1.29 -4.90 13.60
CA LEU A 202 1.47 -3.84 14.61
C LEU A 202 2.96 -3.58 14.88
N SER A 203 3.77 -4.63 14.97
CA SER A 203 5.22 -4.51 15.12
C SER A 203 5.85 -3.82 13.92
N THR A 204 5.36 -4.09 12.70
CA THR A 204 5.82 -3.43 11.47
C THR A 204 5.47 -1.95 11.47
N MET A 205 4.26 -1.55 11.84
CA MET A 205 3.89 -0.13 11.92
C MET A 205 4.79 0.64 12.90
N ARG A 206 5.10 0.04 14.04
CA ARG A 206 6.04 0.60 15.02
C ARG A 206 7.46 0.70 14.46
N HIS A 207 7.89 -0.32 13.70
CA HIS A 207 9.19 -0.32 13.06
C HIS A 207 9.29 0.76 11.98
N VAL A 208 8.30 0.86 11.08
CA VAL A 208 8.24 1.88 10.01
C VAL A 208 8.32 3.29 10.58
N ALA A 209 7.53 3.57 11.63
CA ALA A 209 7.55 4.86 12.31
C ALA A 209 8.95 5.19 12.86
N LYS A 210 9.61 4.22 13.49
CA LYS A 210 10.94 4.40 14.09
C LYS A 210 12.06 4.47 13.05
N GLU A 211 12.01 3.67 11.99
CA GLU A 211 12.97 3.67 10.89
C GLU A 211 12.94 5.00 10.12
N GLY A 212 11.72 5.42 9.71
CA GLY A 212 11.50 6.64 8.91
C GLY A 212 11.45 7.92 9.73
N ARG A 213 11.37 7.81 11.08
CA ARG A 213 11.13 8.94 11.98
C ARG A 213 9.97 9.81 11.49
N CYS A 214 8.83 9.15 11.27
CA CYS A 214 7.58 9.74 10.81
C CYS A 214 6.41 9.28 11.69
N PHE A 215 5.29 9.99 11.64
CA PHE A 215 4.03 9.47 12.17
C PHE A 215 3.47 8.44 11.21
N VAL A 216 2.96 7.31 11.73
CA VAL A 216 2.36 6.25 10.91
C VAL A 216 0.89 6.12 11.25
N VAL A 217 0.05 6.10 10.21
CA VAL A 217 -1.39 5.86 10.31
C VAL A 217 -1.68 4.54 9.60
N GLY A 218 -1.69 3.43 10.36
CA GLY A 218 -2.04 2.10 9.86
C GLY A 218 -3.54 1.88 9.97
N VAL A 219 -4.22 1.64 8.84
CA VAL A 219 -5.68 1.55 8.80
C VAL A 219 -6.13 0.25 8.15
N CYS A 220 -6.98 -0.50 8.87
CA CYS A 220 -7.52 -1.77 8.43
C CYS A 220 -9.05 -1.73 8.39
N GLN A 221 -9.67 -2.53 7.52
CA GLN A 221 -11.12 -2.75 7.56
C GLN A 221 -11.47 -3.58 8.80
N ALA A 222 -12.53 -3.21 9.52
CA ALA A 222 -13.22 -4.12 10.43
C ALA A 222 -14.32 -4.80 9.62
N PHE A 223 -14.10 -6.06 9.18
CA PHE A 223 -14.95 -6.73 8.20
C PHE A 223 -15.50 -8.04 8.78
N HIS A 224 -16.81 -8.09 8.97
CA HIS A 224 -17.52 -9.25 9.53
C HIS A 224 -18.10 -10.12 8.43
N MET A 225 -18.39 -11.38 8.74
CA MET A 225 -19.06 -12.31 7.83
C MET A 225 -20.43 -11.79 7.35
N ASP A 226 -21.13 -11.04 8.21
CA ASP A 226 -22.44 -10.46 7.88
C ASP A 226 -22.36 -9.32 6.86
N ASP A 227 -21.17 -8.74 6.66
CA ASP A 227 -20.94 -7.72 5.62
C ASP A 227 -20.94 -8.30 4.21
N ILE A 228 -20.87 -9.63 4.06
CA ILE A 228 -20.94 -10.30 2.77
C ILE A 228 -22.42 -10.57 2.44
N PRO A 229 -22.95 -10.03 1.32
CA PRO A 229 -24.30 -10.30 0.86
C PRO A 229 -24.54 -11.79 0.60
N ASP A 230 -25.70 -12.32 1.06
CA ASP A 230 -26.03 -13.75 0.97
C ASP A 230 -26.16 -14.25 -0.49
N GLU A 231 -26.50 -13.35 -1.44
CA GLU A 231 -26.64 -13.70 -2.85
C GLU A 231 -25.29 -13.91 -3.57
N LEU A 232 -24.15 -13.62 -2.92
CA LEU A 232 -22.86 -13.85 -3.54
C LEU A 232 -22.46 -15.33 -3.46
N PRO A 233 -21.85 -15.89 -4.52
CA PRO A 233 -21.41 -17.29 -4.55
C PRO A 233 -20.15 -17.51 -3.70
N LEU A 234 -20.07 -16.89 -2.55
CA LEU A 234 -18.90 -16.87 -1.67
C LEU A 234 -19.22 -17.49 -0.31
N LYS A 235 -20.29 -17.02 0.34
CA LYS A 235 -20.59 -17.32 1.75
C LYS A 235 -20.81 -18.80 1.97
N ASP A 236 -21.79 -19.40 1.30
CA ASP A 236 -22.16 -20.81 1.50
C ASP A 236 -21.14 -21.78 0.88
N ALA A 237 -20.58 -21.43 -0.28
CA ALA A 237 -19.77 -22.37 -1.06
C ALA A 237 -18.30 -22.42 -0.62
N TYR A 238 -17.74 -21.33 -0.05
CA TYR A 238 -16.31 -21.22 0.17
C TYR A 238 -15.91 -20.77 1.58
N LEU A 239 -16.74 -20.00 2.26
CA LEU A 239 -16.48 -19.58 3.64
C LEU A 239 -16.95 -20.62 4.66
N GLY A 240 -17.91 -21.47 4.27
CA GLY A 240 -18.36 -22.60 5.09
C GLY A 240 -18.95 -22.15 6.43
N GLU A 241 -18.51 -22.81 7.51
CA GLU A 241 -18.95 -22.53 8.88
C GLU A 241 -18.12 -21.42 9.56
N GLN A 242 -17.41 -20.57 8.78
CA GLN A 242 -16.72 -19.43 9.35
C GLN A 242 -17.75 -18.42 9.88
N GLU A 243 -17.59 -18.04 11.13
CA GLU A 243 -18.42 -17.05 11.80
C GLU A 243 -17.56 -15.89 12.33
N GLY A 244 -18.17 -14.72 12.52
CA GLY A 244 -17.53 -13.57 13.14
C GLY A 244 -16.67 -12.75 12.16
N TRP A 245 -15.54 -12.25 12.66
CA TRP A 245 -14.70 -11.30 11.92
C TRP A 245 -13.77 -12.01 10.92
N LEU A 246 -13.93 -11.72 9.65
CA LEU A 246 -12.93 -12.05 8.61
C LEU A 246 -11.68 -11.18 8.77
N ASN A 247 -11.90 -9.94 9.18
CA ASN A 247 -10.84 -9.04 9.60
C ASN A 247 -11.31 -8.21 10.80
N PRO A 248 -10.68 -8.34 11.98
CA PRO A 248 -11.10 -7.64 13.19
C PRO A 248 -10.64 -6.18 13.24
N GLY A 249 -9.99 -5.65 12.21
CA GLY A 249 -9.46 -4.31 12.19
C GLY A 249 -8.01 -4.24 12.69
N GLN A 250 -7.80 -3.57 13.84
CA GLN A 250 -6.51 -3.27 14.47
C GLN A 250 -5.78 -2.07 13.86
N SER A 251 -6.54 -1.06 13.47
CA SER A 251 -5.99 0.23 13.08
C SER A 251 -5.23 0.88 14.22
N VAL A 252 -4.15 1.60 13.91
CA VAL A 252 -3.27 2.27 14.89
C VAL A 252 -2.74 3.58 14.35
N ILE A 253 -2.41 4.50 15.27
CA ILE A 253 -1.56 5.66 14.99
C ILE A 253 -0.31 5.54 15.85
N VAL A 254 0.87 5.73 15.23
CA VAL A 254 2.17 5.50 15.86
C VAL A 254 3.04 6.74 15.76
N ASP A 255 3.73 7.09 16.84
CA ASP A 255 4.66 8.22 16.91
C ASP A 255 6.05 7.88 16.32
N PRO A 256 6.91 8.88 16.07
CA PRO A 256 8.23 8.68 15.46
C PRO A 256 9.22 7.84 16.30
N ASP A 257 8.90 7.54 17.54
CA ASP A 257 9.67 6.64 18.42
C ASP A 257 9.13 5.21 18.42
N GLY A 258 8.07 4.94 17.63
CA GLY A 258 7.45 3.63 17.50
C GLY A 258 6.48 3.29 18.64
N ARG A 259 5.93 4.31 19.35
CA ARG A 259 4.89 4.12 20.34
C ARG A 259 3.52 4.26 19.70
N ILE A 260 2.61 3.33 20.00
CA ILE A 260 1.21 3.47 19.60
C ILE A 260 0.60 4.59 20.45
N VAL A 261 0.09 5.63 19.78
CA VAL A 261 -0.55 6.80 20.41
C VAL A 261 -2.07 6.74 20.33
N ALA A 262 -2.64 5.96 19.39
CA ALA A 262 -4.05 5.60 19.35
C ALA A 262 -4.24 4.17 18.80
N GLY A 263 -5.18 3.43 19.36
CA GLY A 263 -5.46 2.02 19.01
C GLY A 263 -4.60 1.00 19.78
N PRO A 264 -4.58 -0.30 19.36
CA PRO A 264 -5.37 -0.82 18.24
C PRO A 264 -6.88 -0.85 18.53
N LEU A 265 -7.69 -0.49 17.53
CA LEU A 265 -9.13 -0.67 17.55
C LEU A 265 -9.45 -2.07 17.02
N THR A 266 -10.21 -2.88 17.75
CA THR A 266 -10.41 -4.30 17.41
C THR A 266 -11.88 -4.67 17.50
N GLU A 267 -12.37 -5.39 16.48
CA GLU A 267 -13.74 -5.94 16.41
C GLU A 267 -14.85 -4.89 16.51
N GLU A 268 -14.59 -3.71 15.97
CA GLU A 268 -15.59 -2.64 15.89
C GLU A 268 -15.25 -1.66 14.77
N GLU A 269 -16.25 -0.97 14.24
CA GLU A 269 -16.06 0.21 13.40
C GLU A 269 -15.86 1.45 14.26
N GLY A 270 -15.04 2.38 13.82
CA GLY A 270 -14.81 3.64 14.50
C GLY A 270 -13.70 4.47 13.88
N ILE A 271 -13.48 5.64 14.42
CA ILE A 271 -12.41 6.53 14.01
C ILE A 271 -11.46 6.75 15.18
N LEU A 272 -10.19 6.36 15.01
CA LEU A 272 -9.13 6.70 15.95
C LEU A 272 -8.60 8.09 15.65
N PHE A 273 -8.40 8.87 16.68
CA PHE A 273 -7.80 10.20 16.57
C PHE A 273 -6.50 10.29 17.36
N ALA A 274 -5.54 11.01 16.81
CA ALA A 274 -4.33 11.41 17.51
C ALA A 274 -3.94 12.83 17.14
N ASP A 275 -3.66 13.64 18.17
CA ASP A 275 -3.05 14.95 18.00
C ASP A 275 -1.54 14.80 17.97
N VAL A 276 -0.91 15.24 16.90
CA VAL A 276 0.53 15.14 16.66
C VAL A 276 1.11 16.49 16.30
N GLU A 277 2.40 16.66 16.55
CA GLU A 277 3.08 17.94 16.30
C GLU A 277 4.30 17.71 15.42
N PRO A 278 4.35 18.31 14.21
CA PRO A 278 5.44 18.08 13.26
C PRO A 278 6.84 18.40 13.81
N HIS A 279 6.95 19.35 14.75
CA HIS A 279 8.23 19.68 15.38
C HIS A 279 8.80 18.54 16.25
N GLN A 280 7.96 17.57 16.68
CA GLN A 280 8.41 16.39 17.41
C GLN A 280 9.30 15.47 16.58
N LEU A 281 9.33 15.62 15.24
CA LEU A 281 10.22 14.86 14.35
C LEU A 281 11.71 15.25 14.51
N VAL A 282 11.99 16.48 14.92
CA VAL A 282 13.37 16.98 15.03
C VAL A 282 14.20 16.19 16.03
N GLY A 283 13.62 15.92 17.22
CA GLY A 283 14.30 15.19 18.28
C GLY A 283 14.64 13.73 17.89
N PRO A 284 13.67 12.91 17.46
CA PRO A 284 13.92 11.56 16.94
C PRO A 284 14.87 11.52 15.76
N ARG A 285 14.77 12.46 14.79
CA ARG A 285 15.65 12.55 13.63
C ARG A 285 17.08 12.97 13.99
N TRP A 286 17.27 13.73 15.07
CA TRP A 286 18.63 14.00 15.57
C TRP A 286 19.37 12.72 15.99
N GLN A 287 18.66 11.74 16.56
CA GLN A 287 19.27 10.46 16.94
C GLN A 287 19.51 9.54 15.73
N LEU A 288 18.54 9.45 14.81
CA LEU A 288 18.57 8.62 13.63
C LEU A 288 17.80 9.33 12.52
N ASP A 289 18.49 9.75 11.48
CA ASP A 289 17.87 10.22 10.24
C ASP A 289 18.37 9.33 9.09
N SER A 290 17.55 8.34 8.74
CA SER A 290 17.91 7.30 7.76
C SER A 290 18.20 7.88 6.37
N ALA A 291 17.58 8.99 6.00
CA ALA A 291 17.81 9.70 4.76
C ALA A 291 18.71 10.95 4.91
N GLY A 292 19.16 11.23 6.13
CA GLY A 292 20.07 12.32 6.48
C GLY A 292 21.46 11.80 6.87
N HIS A 293 21.87 12.06 8.14
CA HIS A 293 23.21 11.74 8.61
C HIS A 293 23.53 10.24 8.78
N TYR A 294 22.50 9.36 8.70
CA TYR A 294 22.69 7.90 8.61
C TYR A 294 22.74 7.40 7.16
N ALA A 295 22.39 8.24 6.18
CA ALA A 295 22.59 7.88 4.78
C ALA A 295 24.09 7.81 4.45
N ARG A 296 24.46 6.83 3.63
CA ARG A 296 25.84 6.61 3.16
C ARG A 296 25.84 6.52 1.64
N PRO A 297 25.60 7.68 0.93
CA PRO A 297 25.59 7.70 -0.53
C PRO A 297 26.97 7.38 -1.14
N ASP A 298 28.02 7.42 -0.33
CA ASP A 298 29.37 6.96 -0.66
C ASP A 298 29.54 5.42 -0.64
N VAL A 299 28.55 4.69 -0.07
CA VAL A 299 28.54 3.22 0.06
C VAL A 299 27.36 2.58 -0.67
N PHE A 300 26.20 3.22 -0.63
CA PHE A 300 24.94 2.68 -1.18
C PHE A 300 24.32 3.68 -2.16
N GLU A 301 23.97 3.21 -3.34
CA GLU A 301 23.20 3.96 -4.32
C GLU A 301 21.82 3.35 -4.49
N LEU A 302 20.74 4.17 -4.33
CA LEU A 302 19.38 3.82 -4.68
C LEU A 302 18.94 4.65 -5.89
N ARG A 303 18.62 3.97 -6.99
CA ARG A 303 18.00 4.59 -8.18
C ARG A 303 16.53 4.25 -8.22
N PHE A 304 15.70 5.28 -8.27
CA PHE A 304 14.25 5.12 -8.37
C PHE A 304 13.77 5.59 -9.75
N HIS A 305 13.10 4.70 -10.48
CA HIS A 305 12.63 4.98 -11.84
C HIS A 305 11.18 5.51 -11.79
N ARG A 306 11.00 6.81 -12.11
CA ARG A 306 9.67 7.46 -12.22
C ARG A 306 9.02 7.30 -13.59
N ARG A 307 9.57 6.50 -14.47
CA ARG A 307 9.01 6.30 -15.81
C ARG A 307 7.77 5.42 -15.71
N ALA A 308 6.64 5.91 -16.27
CA ALA A 308 5.47 5.08 -16.49
C ALA A 308 5.79 3.92 -17.43
N THR A 309 5.24 2.76 -17.15
CA THR A 309 5.33 1.57 -18.01
C THR A 309 4.10 1.53 -18.92
N PRO A 310 4.14 2.08 -20.14
CA PRO A 310 2.97 2.12 -21.01
C PRO A 310 2.60 0.71 -21.46
N MET A 311 1.29 0.43 -21.59
CA MET A 311 0.78 -0.84 -22.11
C MET A 311 1.15 -1.07 -23.58
N LEU A 312 1.37 0.01 -24.31
CA LEU A 312 1.81 -0.01 -25.70
C LEU A 312 2.83 1.12 -25.91
N ARG A 313 3.99 0.77 -26.44
CA ARG A 313 4.96 1.74 -26.99
C ARG A 313 4.95 1.59 -28.50
N VAL A 314 4.53 2.62 -29.21
CA VAL A 314 4.67 2.68 -30.67
C VAL A 314 6.07 3.20 -30.96
N VAL A 315 6.85 2.45 -31.71
CA VAL A 315 8.19 2.84 -32.18
C VAL A 315 8.12 3.02 -33.69
N ASP A 316 8.29 4.23 -34.15
CA ASP A 316 8.41 4.51 -35.58
C ASP A 316 9.88 4.31 -35.99
N ASP A 317 10.13 3.58 -37.08
CA ASP A 317 11.45 3.17 -37.58
C ASP A 317 12.46 4.34 -37.81
N HIS A 318 12.00 5.59 -37.65
CA HIS A 318 12.83 6.80 -37.82
C HIS A 318 13.41 7.37 -36.51
N GLU A 319 13.08 6.83 -35.33
CA GLU A 319 13.57 7.34 -34.04
C GLU A 319 14.80 6.57 -33.50
N GLU A 320 15.21 5.43 -34.11
CA GLU A 320 16.33 4.63 -33.61
C GLU A 320 17.74 5.26 -33.82
N GLU A 321 17.87 6.36 -34.60
CA GLU A 321 19.18 6.96 -34.88
C GLU A 321 19.71 7.90 -33.80
N ASN A 322 18.95 8.21 -32.73
CA ASN A 322 19.33 9.27 -31.75
C ASN A 322 19.38 8.84 -30.28
N GLU A 323 19.28 7.58 -29.92
CA GLU A 323 19.62 7.19 -28.55
C GLU A 323 21.15 7.01 -28.43
N PRO A 324 21.81 7.73 -27.52
CA PRO A 324 23.24 7.47 -27.25
C PRO A 324 23.34 6.03 -26.73
N ARG A 325 24.09 5.19 -27.44
CA ARG A 325 24.47 3.87 -26.95
C ARG A 325 25.28 4.10 -25.68
N ASP A 326 24.80 3.57 -24.54
CA ASP A 326 25.64 3.41 -23.35
C ASP A 326 26.75 2.40 -23.71
N ASP A 327 27.88 2.93 -24.19
CA ASP A 327 29.08 2.15 -24.37
C ASP A 327 29.69 1.84 -22.99
N HIS A 328 29.11 0.90 -22.30
CA HIS A 328 29.86 0.15 -21.31
C HIS A 328 30.69 -0.88 -22.05
N GLN A 329 31.87 -0.47 -22.47
CA GLN A 329 32.93 -1.38 -22.86
C GLN A 329 33.29 -2.24 -21.63
N ASP A 330 32.88 -3.51 -21.67
CA ASP A 330 33.45 -4.56 -20.84
C ASP A 330 34.87 -4.85 -21.37
N ASP A 331 35.86 -4.12 -20.87
CA ASP A 331 37.26 -4.50 -21.01
C ASP A 331 37.55 -5.68 -20.10
N HIS A 332 37.19 -6.88 -20.58
CA HIS A 332 37.74 -8.13 -20.06
C HIS A 332 39.03 -8.42 -20.84
N GLU A 333 40.16 -7.96 -20.31
CA GLU A 333 41.48 -8.51 -20.68
C GLU A 333 41.52 -9.97 -20.17
N ASP A 334 41.55 -10.89 -21.15
CA ASP A 334 41.87 -12.31 -20.93
C ASP A 334 43.35 -12.43 -20.54
N ASP A 335 43.63 -12.62 -19.27
CA ASP A 335 44.94 -13.09 -18.80
C ASP A 335 44.87 -14.61 -18.57
N HIS A 336 45.19 -15.36 -19.64
CA HIS A 336 45.47 -16.77 -19.57
C HIS A 336 46.81 -17.00 -18.87
N GLN A 337 46.81 -17.49 -17.67
CA GLN A 337 47.97 -18.14 -17.09
C GLN A 337 47.61 -19.61 -16.81
N ASP A 338 48.29 -20.46 -17.58
CA ASP A 338 48.42 -21.91 -17.40
C ASP A 338 48.93 -22.24 -15.97
N VAL A 339 48.25 -23.10 -15.25
CA VAL A 339 48.85 -23.86 -14.16
C VAL A 339 48.35 -25.31 -14.18
N HIS A 340 49.30 -26.16 -14.34
CA HIS A 340 49.43 -27.60 -14.28
C HIS A 340 48.39 -28.40 -13.51
N GLU A 341 48.01 -29.51 -14.17
CA GLU A 341 47.46 -30.73 -13.64
C GLU A 341 48.36 -31.34 -12.52
N ASP A 342 47.74 -31.78 -11.45
CA ASP A 342 48.24 -32.90 -10.66
C ASP A 342 47.05 -33.75 -10.19
N GLU A 343 47.06 -34.97 -10.71
CA GLU A 343 46.22 -36.08 -10.33
C GLU A 343 46.51 -36.53 -8.88
N HIS A 344 45.47 -36.84 -8.11
CA HIS A 344 45.56 -37.91 -7.10
C HIS A 344 44.20 -38.57 -6.89
N GLU A 345 44.29 -39.89 -7.04
CA GLU A 345 43.29 -40.93 -6.90
C GLU A 345 42.71 -41.10 -5.48
N ASP A 346 41.49 -41.60 -5.49
CA ASP A 346 40.85 -42.61 -4.63
C ASP A 346 40.89 -42.52 -3.11
N THR A 347 39.73 -42.61 -2.50
CA THR A 347 39.20 -43.83 -1.87
C THR A 347 37.79 -43.67 -1.32
N HIS A 348 36.99 -44.71 -1.54
CA HIS A 348 35.66 -45.00 -1.00
C HIS A 348 35.64 -45.04 0.56
N GLU A 349 34.50 -44.65 1.13
CA GLU A 349 33.80 -45.44 2.14
C GLU A 349 32.33 -45.11 2.26
N GLU A 350 31.51 -46.13 2.15
CA GLU A 350 30.06 -46.17 2.35
C GLU A 350 29.68 -46.23 3.83
N GLY A 351 28.43 -45.78 4.08
CA GLY A 351 27.61 -46.37 5.13
C GLY A 351 26.79 -45.40 6.00
N PRO A 352 25.72 -45.87 6.61
CA PRO A 352 24.37 -45.50 6.17
C PRO A 352 23.55 -44.82 7.29
N GLY A 353 22.44 -44.23 6.89
CA GLY A 353 21.23 -44.36 7.73
C GLY A 353 20.68 -43.14 8.45
N GLN A 354 19.44 -42.86 8.06
CA GLN A 354 18.30 -42.52 8.92
C GLN A 354 17.98 -41.06 9.28
N SER A 355 16.82 -40.74 8.88
CA SER A 355 15.62 -40.17 9.50
C SER A 355 15.41 -38.67 9.30
N GLY A 356 14.31 -38.36 8.58
CA GLY A 356 13.76 -37.03 8.47
C GLY A 356 13.08 -36.54 9.76
N PRO A 357 12.77 -35.27 9.83
CA PRO A 357 11.68 -34.81 10.68
C PRO A 357 10.50 -34.24 9.91
N GLU A 358 9.36 -34.46 10.51
CA GLU A 358 8.02 -33.96 10.18
C GLU A 358 7.90 -32.43 10.26
N PRO A 359 6.80 -31.88 9.68
CA PRO A 359 6.59 -30.43 9.54
C PRO A 359 6.01 -29.78 10.79
N VAL A 360 6.37 -28.53 10.97
CA VAL A 360 5.65 -27.58 11.84
C VAL A 360 5.08 -26.47 10.98
#